data_c77c8daffb425e83f72e2eaf784b1342
#
_entry.id   c77c8daffb425e83f72e2eaf784b1342
#
_cell.length_a   1.000
_cell.length_b   1.000
_cell.length_c   1.000
_cell.angle_alpha   90.00
_cell.angle_beta   90.00
_cell.angle_gamma   90.00
#
_symmetry.space_group_name_H-M   'P 1'
#
loop_
_entity.id
_entity.type
_entity.pdbx_description
1 polymer ?
#
loop_
_entity_poly.entity_id
_entity_poly.type
_entity_poly.pdbx_seq_one_letter_code
_entity_poly.pdbx_strand_id
1 'polypeptide(L)'
;MREYTTQMDAARKGIITPELTKVAEKEHMREDELLPLVAEGKVVIPANKLHTCLNPEGIGSMLQTKINVNLGISRDCKDYDIEMKKVMEAVNLGAHAIMDLSSHGNTEPFRKKLTSECPVMIGTVPIYDSVIHYQRDLDTLTAKDFIDVVRLHAENGVDFVTLHCGITRKTIDQIKKHKRKMNIVSRGGSLVFAWMTMTGEENPFYEYFDEILDICQEYDVTISLGDACRPGCLADGSDVCQIEELVPVSYTHLRAH
;
A
#
# COMPACT_ATOMS: atom_id res chain seq x y z
N MET A 1 -8.47 -3.10 -26.38
CA MET A 1 -7.98 -4.02 -25.33
C MET A 1 -6.58 -3.53 -24.97
N ARG A 2 -6.24 -3.34 -23.67
CA ARG A 2 -4.86 -2.94 -23.28
C ARG A 2 -3.89 -4.04 -23.77
N GLU A 3 -2.79 -3.66 -24.42
CA GLU A 3 -1.72 -4.58 -24.86
C GLU A 3 -0.70 -4.87 -23.74
N TYR A 4 -0.94 -4.33 -22.55
CA TYR A 4 -0.10 -4.43 -21.37
C TYR A 4 -0.95 -4.67 -20.11
N THR A 5 -0.33 -5.22 -19.07
CA THR A 5 -0.97 -5.49 -17.78
C THR A 5 -0.77 -4.34 -16.80
N THR A 6 0.46 -3.83 -16.66
CA THR A 6 0.84 -2.77 -15.73
C THR A 6 1.61 -1.65 -16.44
N GLN A 7 1.76 -0.49 -15.78
CA GLN A 7 2.57 0.61 -16.30
C GLN A 7 4.02 0.17 -16.55
N MET A 8 4.58 -0.66 -15.67
CA MET A 8 5.93 -1.22 -15.87
C MET A 8 5.99 -2.16 -17.07
N ASP A 9 5.00 -3.04 -17.25
CA ASP A 9 4.92 -3.95 -18.41
C ASP A 9 4.83 -3.15 -19.72
N ALA A 10 4.02 -2.07 -19.75
CA ALA A 10 3.96 -1.16 -20.88
C ALA A 10 5.33 -0.53 -21.19
N ALA A 11 6.00 -0.01 -20.17
CA ALA A 11 7.30 0.62 -20.33
C ALA A 11 8.37 -0.36 -20.83
N ARG A 12 8.39 -1.59 -20.35
CA ARG A 12 9.29 -2.66 -20.83
C ARG A 12 9.03 -3.06 -22.28
N LYS A 13 7.79 -2.91 -22.75
CA LYS A 13 7.41 -3.10 -24.16
C LYS A 13 7.63 -1.87 -25.04
N GLY A 14 8.14 -0.77 -24.47
CA GLY A 14 8.31 0.50 -25.18
C GLY A 14 7.00 1.24 -25.46
N ILE A 15 5.92 0.90 -24.73
CA ILE A 15 4.60 1.52 -24.90
C ILE A 15 4.50 2.74 -23.97
N ILE A 16 4.28 3.92 -24.57
CA ILE A 16 3.97 5.15 -23.85
C ILE A 16 2.48 5.15 -23.53
N THR A 17 2.15 5.10 -22.25
CA THR A 17 0.77 5.12 -21.77
C THR A 17 0.27 6.56 -21.57
N PRO A 18 -1.05 6.81 -21.57
CA PRO A 18 -1.60 8.13 -21.23
C PRO A 18 -1.17 8.59 -19.82
N GLU A 19 -1.03 7.65 -18.89
CA GLU A 19 -0.56 7.92 -17.53
C GLU A 19 0.90 8.37 -17.52
N LEU A 20 1.78 7.72 -18.30
CA LEU A 20 3.19 8.10 -18.42
C LEU A 20 3.34 9.48 -19.06
N THR A 21 2.60 9.76 -20.15
CA THR A 21 2.57 11.09 -20.77
C THR A 21 2.19 12.17 -19.75
N LYS A 22 1.15 11.91 -18.95
CA LYS A 22 0.68 12.86 -17.96
C LYS A 22 1.70 13.13 -16.85
N VAL A 23 2.37 12.07 -16.38
CA VAL A 23 3.45 12.21 -15.41
C VAL A 23 4.63 12.98 -16.00
N ALA A 24 5.03 12.70 -17.23
CA ALA A 24 6.12 13.41 -17.91
C ALA A 24 5.83 14.91 -18.02
N GLU A 25 4.59 15.29 -18.40
CA GLU A 25 4.15 16.68 -18.42
C GLU A 25 4.29 17.38 -17.06
N LYS A 26 3.81 16.74 -15.99
CA LYS A 26 3.85 17.28 -14.61
C LYS A 26 5.27 17.43 -14.07
N GLU A 27 6.14 16.49 -14.39
CA GLU A 27 7.52 16.46 -13.95
C GLU A 27 8.46 17.29 -14.85
N HIS A 28 7.92 17.90 -15.92
CA HIS A 28 8.70 18.62 -16.93
C HIS A 28 9.83 17.78 -17.53
N MET A 29 9.58 16.47 -17.70
CA MET A 29 10.46 15.49 -18.32
C MET A 29 9.96 15.11 -19.69
N ARG A 30 10.85 14.59 -20.52
CA ARG A 30 10.47 13.97 -21.79
C ARG A 30 10.01 12.54 -21.55
N GLU A 31 9.08 12.05 -22.35
CA GLU A 31 8.58 10.67 -22.26
C GLU A 31 9.70 9.62 -22.46
N ASP A 32 10.65 9.91 -23.36
CA ASP A 32 11.80 9.04 -23.64
C ASP A 32 12.85 9.02 -22.51
N GLU A 33 12.82 9.99 -21.59
CA GLU A 33 13.61 10.00 -20.36
C GLU A 33 12.91 9.28 -19.21
N LEU A 34 11.58 9.40 -19.12
CA LEU A 34 10.78 8.78 -18.06
C LEU A 34 10.55 7.28 -18.30
N LEU A 35 10.32 6.88 -19.56
CA LEU A 35 10.01 5.50 -19.95
C LEU A 35 11.04 4.47 -19.41
N PRO A 36 12.38 4.67 -19.61
CA PRO A 36 13.36 3.74 -19.06
C PRO A 36 13.38 3.70 -17.53
N LEU A 37 13.09 4.79 -16.85
CA LEU A 37 13.02 4.80 -15.38
C LEU A 37 11.87 3.93 -14.85
N VAL A 38 10.72 3.94 -15.55
CA VAL A 38 9.59 3.06 -15.22
C VAL A 38 9.91 1.61 -15.58
N ALA A 39 10.51 1.36 -16.74
CA ALA A 39 10.90 0.00 -17.18
C ALA A 39 11.91 -0.67 -16.24
N GLU A 40 12.83 0.11 -15.66
CA GLU A 40 13.86 -0.34 -14.71
C GLU A 40 13.36 -0.40 -13.25
N GLY A 41 12.11 -0.02 -12.98
CA GLY A 41 11.57 0.02 -11.62
C GLY A 41 12.12 1.16 -10.73
N LYS A 42 12.77 2.17 -11.32
CA LYS A 42 13.24 3.37 -10.62
C LYS A 42 12.13 4.39 -10.37
N VAL A 43 11.06 4.30 -11.15
CA VAL A 43 9.84 5.09 -11.03
C VAL A 43 8.65 4.16 -11.11
N VAL A 44 7.65 4.38 -10.24
CA VAL A 44 6.34 3.75 -10.33
C VAL A 44 5.26 4.79 -10.60
N ILE A 45 4.22 4.39 -11.32
CA ILE A 45 3.03 5.20 -11.57
C ILE A 45 1.83 4.45 -11.01
N PRO A 46 1.44 4.71 -9.75
CA PRO A 46 0.27 4.06 -9.16
C PRO A 46 -1.00 4.51 -9.89
N ALA A 47 -1.62 3.60 -10.63
CA ALA A 47 -2.75 3.90 -11.49
C ALA A 47 -3.62 2.66 -11.73
N ASN A 48 -4.47 2.34 -10.76
CA ASN A 48 -5.42 1.24 -10.91
C ASN A 48 -6.32 1.46 -12.12
N LYS A 49 -6.45 0.45 -12.96
CA LYS A 49 -7.26 0.50 -14.19
C LYS A 49 -8.75 0.85 -13.97
N LEU A 50 -9.24 0.73 -12.73
CA LEU A 50 -10.62 1.04 -12.34
C LEU A 50 -10.77 2.47 -11.77
N HIS A 51 -9.67 3.17 -11.48
CA HIS A 51 -9.69 4.55 -10.98
C HIS A 51 -9.76 5.54 -12.16
N THR A 52 -10.94 5.72 -12.71
CA THR A 52 -11.14 6.43 -14.00
C THR A 52 -11.00 7.96 -13.92
N CYS A 53 -11.12 8.56 -12.73
CA CYS A 53 -10.95 10.01 -12.54
C CYS A 53 -9.51 10.39 -12.13
N LEU A 54 -8.60 9.43 -12.03
CA LEU A 54 -7.21 9.65 -11.61
C LEU A 54 -6.48 10.62 -12.54
N ASN A 55 -5.82 11.60 -11.92
CA ASN A 55 -4.80 12.43 -12.55
C ASN A 55 -3.42 11.94 -12.05
N PRO A 56 -2.78 11.01 -12.78
CA PRO A 56 -1.69 10.19 -12.27
C PRO A 56 -0.45 11.00 -11.87
N GLU A 57 0.30 10.44 -10.91
CA GLU A 57 1.60 10.93 -10.45
C GLU A 57 2.65 9.83 -10.56
N GLY A 58 3.91 10.23 -10.78
CA GLY A 58 5.05 9.33 -10.68
C GLY A 58 5.73 9.43 -9.32
N ILE A 59 6.25 8.31 -8.81
CA ILE A 59 7.02 8.27 -7.56
C ILE A 59 8.35 7.58 -7.86
N GLY A 60 9.45 8.23 -7.57
CA GLY A 60 10.77 7.61 -7.75
C GLY A 60 11.88 8.58 -8.09
N SER A 61 12.91 8.03 -8.73
CA SER A 61 14.14 8.74 -9.05
C SER A 61 13.91 9.91 -10.01
N MET A 62 14.52 11.04 -9.72
CA MET A 62 14.50 12.29 -10.51
C MET A 62 13.14 13.01 -10.54
N LEU A 63 12.14 12.53 -9.85
CA LEU A 63 10.83 13.17 -9.76
C LEU A 63 10.71 14.04 -8.51
N GLN A 64 9.77 14.97 -8.52
CA GLN A 64 9.44 15.79 -7.35
C GLN A 64 8.91 14.91 -6.22
N THR A 65 9.20 15.30 -4.96
CA THR A 65 8.65 14.63 -3.77
C THR A 65 7.13 14.81 -3.71
N LYS A 66 6.40 13.70 -3.59
CA LYS A 66 4.94 13.69 -3.49
C LYS A 66 4.48 13.82 -2.04
N ILE A 67 3.38 14.53 -1.84
CA ILE A 67 2.73 14.69 -0.53
C ILE A 67 1.58 13.69 -0.45
N ASN A 68 1.65 12.80 0.52
CA ASN A 68 0.59 11.85 0.87
C ASN A 68 -0.11 12.30 2.15
N VAL A 69 -1.45 12.42 2.13
CA VAL A 69 -2.26 12.86 3.26
C VAL A 69 -3.01 11.67 3.84
N ASN A 70 -2.81 11.43 5.14
CA ASN A 70 -3.48 10.36 5.87
C ASN A 70 -4.81 10.86 6.46
N LEU A 71 -5.89 10.15 6.20
CA LEU A 71 -7.22 10.40 6.75
C LEU A 71 -8.04 9.10 6.74
N GLY A 72 -9.31 9.16 7.09
CA GLY A 72 -10.19 7.98 7.04
C GLY A 72 -11.20 7.93 8.19
N ILE A 73 -12.18 7.08 8.03
CA ILE A 73 -13.26 6.85 8.99
C ILE A 73 -12.71 6.14 10.25
N SER A 74 -13.05 6.71 11.41
CA SER A 74 -12.64 6.18 12.71
C SER A 74 -13.83 6.05 13.65
N ARG A 75 -13.60 5.47 14.83
CA ARG A 75 -14.63 5.41 15.88
C ARG A 75 -15.15 6.80 16.27
N ASP A 76 -14.25 7.82 16.22
CA ASP A 76 -14.55 9.17 16.66
C ASP A 76 -15.06 10.07 15.52
N CYS A 77 -14.83 9.69 14.25
CA CYS A 77 -15.35 10.38 13.07
C CYS A 77 -15.91 9.34 12.09
N LYS A 78 -17.25 9.25 12.03
CA LYS A 78 -17.98 8.26 11.22
C LYS A 78 -18.70 8.86 10.02
N ASP A 79 -18.59 10.17 9.83
CA ASP A 79 -19.30 10.92 8.79
C ASP A 79 -18.48 10.93 7.50
N TYR A 80 -18.95 10.22 6.49
CA TYR A 80 -18.30 10.12 5.19
C TYR A 80 -18.24 11.47 4.45
N ASP A 81 -19.22 12.34 4.62
CA ASP A 81 -19.24 13.63 3.93
C ASP A 81 -18.25 14.61 4.56
N ILE A 82 -18.04 14.54 5.87
CA ILE A 82 -16.99 15.29 6.55
C ILE A 82 -15.61 14.80 6.10
N GLU A 83 -15.39 13.47 6.03
CA GLU A 83 -14.12 12.92 5.55
C GLU A 83 -13.87 13.29 4.07
N MET A 84 -14.88 13.23 3.19
CA MET A 84 -14.75 13.66 1.79
C MET A 84 -14.41 15.15 1.66
N LYS A 85 -14.96 16.02 2.52
CA LYS A 85 -14.55 17.44 2.56
C LYS A 85 -13.08 17.58 2.87
N LYS A 86 -12.56 16.87 3.88
CA LYS A 86 -11.12 16.87 4.21
C LYS A 86 -10.27 16.37 3.05
N VAL A 87 -10.72 15.32 2.33
CA VAL A 87 -10.07 14.84 1.12
C VAL A 87 -9.95 15.94 0.09
N MET A 88 -11.05 16.59 -0.27
CA MET A 88 -11.06 17.64 -1.28
C MET A 88 -10.27 18.88 -0.86
N GLU A 89 -10.27 19.23 0.42
CA GLU A 89 -9.41 20.29 0.95
C GLU A 89 -7.93 19.92 0.83
N ALA A 90 -7.54 18.68 1.14
CA ALA A 90 -6.17 18.21 0.98
C ALA A 90 -5.73 18.25 -0.50
N VAL A 91 -6.60 17.83 -1.42
CA VAL A 91 -6.35 17.91 -2.88
C VAL A 91 -6.17 19.37 -3.31
N ASN A 92 -7.03 20.28 -2.88
CA ASN A 92 -6.94 21.71 -3.20
C ASN A 92 -5.66 22.37 -2.64
N LEU A 93 -5.13 21.83 -1.55
CA LEU A 93 -3.86 22.27 -0.95
C LEU A 93 -2.63 21.60 -1.59
N GLY A 94 -2.81 20.77 -2.61
CA GLY A 94 -1.73 20.17 -3.38
C GLY A 94 -1.29 18.78 -2.90
N ALA A 95 -2.16 18.02 -2.24
CA ALA A 95 -1.89 16.61 -1.99
C ALA A 95 -1.80 15.83 -3.30
N HIS A 96 -0.83 14.93 -3.41
CA HIS A 96 -0.62 14.06 -4.57
C HIS A 96 -1.22 12.66 -4.36
N ALA A 97 -1.43 12.29 -3.09
CA ALA A 97 -2.04 11.03 -2.70
C ALA A 97 -2.86 11.19 -1.42
N ILE A 98 -3.89 10.38 -1.30
CA ILE A 98 -4.68 10.21 -0.09
C ILE A 98 -4.49 8.77 0.41
N MET A 99 -4.09 8.62 1.66
CA MET A 99 -4.02 7.33 2.34
C MET A 99 -5.27 7.15 3.17
N ASP A 100 -6.18 6.29 2.73
CA ASP A 100 -7.36 5.90 3.51
C ASP A 100 -6.96 4.91 4.61
N LEU A 101 -6.94 5.40 5.83
CA LEU A 101 -6.65 4.64 7.04
C LEU A 101 -7.93 4.28 7.81
N SER A 102 -9.04 4.17 7.12
CA SER A 102 -10.33 3.79 7.70
C SER A 102 -10.21 2.51 8.51
N SER A 103 -10.82 2.52 9.69
CA SER A 103 -10.66 1.46 10.67
C SER A 103 -11.93 1.22 11.50
N HIS A 104 -13.08 1.68 11.01
CA HIS A 104 -14.35 1.53 11.72
C HIS A 104 -15.54 1.47 10.77
N GLY A 105 -16.48 0.57 11.06
CA GLY A 105 -17.70 0.39 10.28
C GLY A 105 -17.44 -0.26 8.91
N ASN A 106 -18.39 -0.09 7.99
CA ASN A 106 -18.22 -0.55 6.61
C ASN A 106 -17.40 0.49 5.83
N THR A 107 -16.15 0.19 5.53
CA THR A 107 -15.22 1.11 4.86
C THR A 107 -15.37 1.12 3.34
N GLU A 108 -15.96 0.08 2.75
CA GLU A 108 -16.07 -0.08 1.31
C GLU A 108 -16.81 1.05 0.59
N PRO A 109 -17.96 1.57 1.09
CA PRO A 109 -18.64 2.69 0.44
C PRO A 109 -17.79 3.96 0.39
N PHE A 110 -17.02 4.24 1.45
CA PHE A 110 -16.11 5.39 1.47
C PHE A 110 -14.98 5.21 0.47
N ARG A 111 -14.35 4.03 0.44
CA ARG A 111 -13.28 3.70 -0.51
C ARG A 111 -13.75 3.81 -1.96
N LYS A 112 -14.94 3.28 -2.30
CA LYS A 112 -15.55 3.44 -3.64
C LYS A 112 -15.83 4.89 -3.99
N LYS A 113 -16.27 5.70 -3.02
CA LYS A 113 -16.47 7.13 -3.21
C LYS A 113 -15.14 7.84 -3.50
N LEU A 114 -14.08 7.51 -2.76
CA LEU A 114 -12.73 8.05 -3.00
C LEU A 114 -12.28 7.77 -4.44
N THR A 115 -12.29 6.53 -4.88
CA THR A 115 -11.80 6.14 -6.21
C THR A 115 -12.71 6.58 -7.37
N SER A 116 -13.93 7.03 -7.09
CA SER A 116 -14.84 7.59 -8.10
C SER A 116 -14.82 9.11 -8.21
N GLU A 117 -14.41 9.83 -7.14
CA GLU A 117 -14.54 11.28 -7.08
C GLU A 117 -13.19 12.01 -6.86
N CYS A 118 -12.19 11.33 -6.29
CA CYS A 118 -10.92 11.96 -5.93
C CYS A 118 -9.90 11.79 -7.06
N PRO A 119 -9.33 12.89 -7.62
CA PRO A 119 -8.44 12.81 -8.77
C PRO A 119 -6.97 12.47 -8.42
N VAL A 120 -6.62 12.26 -7.14
CA VAL A 120 -5.26 11.91 -6.73
C VAL A 120 -5.15 10.44 -6.36
N MET A 121 -3.94 9.91 -6.31
CA MET A 121 -3.70 8.50 -5.98
C MET A 121 -4.34 8.13 -4.64
N ILE A 122 -5.03 7.00 -4.60
CA ILE A 122 -5.64 6.45 -3.38
C ILE A 122 -4.85 5.24 -2.90
N GLY A 123 -4.36 5.34 -1.66
CA GLY A 123 -3.70 4.24 -0.97
C GLY A 123 -4.51 3.71 0.20
N THR A 124 -4.33 2.44 0.54
CA THR A 124 -4.98 1.80 1.67
C THR A 124 -4.05 0.87 2.44
N VAL A 125 -4.49 0.42 3.62
CA VAL A 125 -3.81 -0.59 4.43
C VAL A 125 -4.75 -1.77 4.66
N PRO A 126 -4.78 -2.79 3.79
CA PRO A 126 -5.79 -3.86 3.81
C PRO A 126 -5.95 -4.56 5.17
N ILE A 127 -4.87 -4.74 5.93
CA ILE A 127 -4.92 -5.37 7.26
C ILE A 127 -5.88 -4.65 8.23
N TYR A 128 -6.08 -3.33 8.10
CA TYR A 128 -7.02 -2.60 8.95
C TYR A 128 -8.46 -2.99 8.67
N ASP A 129 -8.75 -3.28 7.41
CA ASP A 129 -10.09 -3.65 6.97
C ASP A 129 -10.41 -5.13 7.21
N SER A 130 -9.41 -6.01 7.25
CA SER A 130 -9.61 -7.45 7.36
C SER A 130 -10.47 -7.85 8.57
N VAL A 131 -10.18 -7.29 9.75
CA VAL A 131 -10.96 -7.56 10.98
C VAL A 131 -12.37 -6.96 10.89
N ILE A 132 -12.49 -5.76 10.31
CA ILE A 132 -13.74 -5.01 10.22
C ILE A 132 -14.66 -5.63 9.17
N HIS A 133 -14.13 -6.00 8.02
CA HIS A 133 -14.88 -6.58 6.91
C HIS A 133 -15.58 -7.88 7.31
N TYR A 134 -14.85 -8.78 7.96
CA TYR A 134 -15.41 -10.06 8.39
C TYR A 134 -16.17 -10.01 9.71
N GLN A 135 -16.02 -8.96 10.51
CA GLN A 135 -16.63 -8.81 11.84
C GLN A 135 -16.37 -10.03 12.74
N ARG A 136 -15.16 -10.58 12.65
CA ARG A 136 -14.70 -11.76 13.39
C ARG A 136 -13.48 -11.40 14.24
N ASP A 137 -13.22 -12.21 15.27
CA ASP A 137 -12.02 -12.07 16.07
C ASP A 137 -10.77 -12.36 15.23
N LEU A 138 -9.68 -11.65 15.51
CA LEU A 138 -8.45 -11.69 14.73
C LEU A 138 -7.88 -13.11 14.57
N ASP A 139 -7.94 -13.92 15.63
CA ASP A 139 -7.43 -15.29 15.65
C ASP A 139 -8.31 -16.30 14.88
N THR A 140 -9.51 -15.89 14.47
CA THR A 140 -10.40 -16.72 13.63
C THR A 140 -10.25 -16.46 12.14
N LEU A 141 -9.49 -15.42 11.77
CA LEU A 141 -9.19 -15.11 10.38
C LEU A 141 -8.16 -16.10 9.83
N THR A 142 -8.35 -16.50 8.58
CA THR A 142 -7.42 -17.36 7.85
C THR A 142 -6.50 -16.50 6.94
N ALA A 143 -5.38 -17.06 6.51
CA ALA A 143 -4.52 -16.40 5.54
C ALA A 143 -5.29 -15.92 4.28
N LYS A 144 -6.22 -16.75 3.82
CA LYS A 144 -7.08 -16.42 2.66
C LYS A 144 -7.93 -15.16 2.90
N ASP A 145 -8.47 -14.97 4.10
CA ASP A 145 -9.28 -13.79 4.42
C ASP A 145 -8.47 -12.49 4.23
N PHE A 146 -7.18 -12.49 4.57
CA PHE A 146 -6.31 -11.32 4.34
C PHE A 146 -6.05 -11.07 2.86
N ILE A 147 -5.82 -12.11 2.06
CA ILE A 147 -5.59 -11.99 0.62
C ILE A 147 -6.87 -11.55 -0.10
N ASP A 148 -8.03 -12.08 0.27
CA ASP A 148 -9.32 -11.68 -0.28
C ASP A 148 -9.61 -10.18 -0.03
N VAL A 149 -9.19 -9.63 1.11
CA VAL A 149 -9.31 -8.17 1.37
C VAL A 149 -8.36 -7.36 0.49
N VAL A 150 -7.14 -7.83 0.20
CA VAL A 150 -6.26 -7.18 -0.78
C VAL A 150 -6.95 -7.11 -2.15
N ARG A 151 -7.55 -8.21 -2.60
CA ARG A 151 -8.33 -8.26 -3.85
C ARG A 151 -9.51 -7.28 -3.83
N LEU A 152 -10.27 -7.25 -2.74
CA LEU A 152 -11.39 -6.32 -2.57
C LEU A 152 -10.95 -4.85 -2.74
N HIS A 153 -9.80 -4.47 -2.17
CA HIS A 153 -9.27 -3.12 -2.31
C HIS A 153 -8.86 -2.81 -3.75
N ALA A 154 -8.23 -3.76 -4.43
CA ALA A 154 -7.87 -3.64 -5.84
C ALA A 154 -9.10 -3.48 -6.74
N GLU A 155 -10.15 -4.29 -6.52
CA GLU A 155 -11.45 -4.21 -7.22
C GLU A 155 -12.20 -2.90 -6.96
N ASN A 156 -11.97 -2.27 -5.82
CA ASN A 156 -12.53 -0.96 -5.52
C ASN A 156 -11.74 0.21 -6.15
N GLY A 157 -10.71 -0.06 -6.94
CA GLY A 157 -9.97 0.95 -7.69
C GLY A 157 -8.82 1.62 -6.92
N VAL A 158 -8.35 1.04 -5.82
CA VAL A 158 -7.22 1.57 -5.04
C VAL A 158 -5.93 1.49 -5.85
N ASP A 159 -5.15 2.57 -5.90
CA ASP A 159 -3.95 2.67 -6.73
C ASP A 159 -2.72 2.03 -6.09
N PHE A 160 -2.64 2.04 -4.75
CA PHE A 160 -1.56 1.38 -4.03
C PHE A 160 -2.01 0.84 -2.68
N VAL A 161 -1.40 -0.26 -2.25
CA VAL A 161 -1.70 -0.91 -0.98
C VAL A 161 -0.45 -1.00 -0.12
N THR A 162 -0.56 -0.67 1.17
CA THR A 162 0.53 -0.86 2.12
C THR A 162 0.40 -2.22 2.80
N LEU A 163 1.41 -3.06 2.59
CA LEU A 163 1.47 -4.42 3.11
C LEU A 163 2.73 -4.64 3.95
N HIS A 164 2.59 -5.27 5.11
CA HIS A 164 3.69 -5.57 6.02
C HIS A 164 4.24 -6.98 5.72
N CYS A 165 4.96 -7.12 4.61
CA CYS A 165 5.45 -8.41 4.11
C CYS A 165 6.76 -8.88 4.73
N GLY A 166 7.42 -8.06 5.56
CA GLY A 166 8.74 -8.36 6.10
C GLY A 166 8.75 -9.02 7.47
N ILE A 167 7.67 -8.88 8.25
CA ILE A 167 7.57 -9.55 9.55
C ILE A 167 7.32 -11.04 9.35
N THR A 168 8.25 -11.85 9.86
CA THR A 168 8.20 -13.31 9.77
C THR A 168 8.21 -13.93 11.17
N ARG A 169 8.07 -15.26 11.28
CA ARG A 169 8.23 -15.95 12.55
C ARG A 169 9.59 -15.72 13.19
N LYS A 170 10.64 -15.58 12.39
CA LYS A 170 11.96 -15.19 12.89
C LYS A 170 11.95 -13.80 13.52
N THR A 171 11.29 -12.84 12.87
CA THR A 171 11.17 -11.48 13.41
C THR A 171 10.43 -11.51 14.75
N ILE A 172 9.37 -12.32 14.88
CA ILE A 172 8.65 -12.51 16.15
C ILE A 172 9.58 -13.04 17.26
N ASP A 173 10.42 -14.03 16.94
CA ASP A 173 11.38 -14.58 17.90
C ASP A 173 12.39 -13.53 18.36
N GLN A 174 12.87 -12.65 17.45
CA GLN A 174 13.74 -11.56 17.81
C GLN A 174 13.04 -10.52 18.70
N ILE A 175 11.80 -10.15 18.38
CA ILE A 175 11.02 -9.21 19.20
C ILE A 175 10.80 -9.77 20.62
N LYS A 176 10.54 -11.07 20.77
CA LYS A 176 10.39 -11.71 22.08
C LYS A 176 11.68 -11.75 22.89
N LYS A 177 12.84 -11.92 22.21
CA LYS A 177 14.17 -11.98 22.85
C LYS A 177 14.72 -10.60 23.20
N HIS A 178 14.54 -9.64 22.31
CA HIS A 178 15.11 -8.30 22.39
C HIS A 178 13.99 -7.30 22.74
N LYS A 179 13.97 -6.86 24.00
CA LYS A 179 12.98 -5.89 24.47
C LYS A 179 13.23 -4.51 23.85
N ARG A 180 12.45 -4.15 22.85
CA ARG A 180 12.43 -2.79 22.31
C ARG A 180 11.81 -1.82 23.31
N LYS A 181 12.25 -0.54 23.27
CA LYS A 181 11.70 0.50 24.13
C LYS A 181 10.25 0.84 23.79
N MET A 182 9.94 0.93 22.49
CA MET A 182 8.62 1.30 21.99
C MET A 182 7.85 0.11 21.39
N ASN A 183 8.38 -1.12 21.49
CA ASN A 183 7.80 -2.31 20.86
C ASN A 183 7.55 -2.11 19.35
N ILE A 184 6.36 -2.50 18.87
CA ILE A 184 5.91 -2.31 17.48
C ILE A 184 5.00 -1.08 17.44
N VAL A 185 5.48 0.00 16.85
CA VAL A 185 4.72 1.26 16.71
C VAL A 185 3.86 1.27 15.44
N SER A 186 4.10 0.35 14.53
CA SER A 186 3.27 0.15 13.34
C SER A 186 1.96 -0.51 13.72
N ARG A 187 0.83 0.14 13.45
CA ARG A 187 -0.50 -0.43 13.70
C ARG A 187 -0.72 -1.70 12.88
N GLY A 188 -0.43 -1.68 11.57
CA GLY A 188 -0.57 -2.85 10.70
C GLY A 188 0.40 -3.96 11.09
N GLY A 189 1.65 -3.63 11.40
CA GLY A 189 2.63 -4.58 11.91
C GLY A 189 2.21 -5.22 13.22
N SER A 190 1.59 -4.47 14.14
CA SER A 190 1.06 -5.01 15.40
C SER A 190 -0.07 -6.01 15.19
N LEU A 191 -0.96 -5.76 14.23
CA LEU A 191 -2.06 -6.69 13.90
C LEU A 191 -1.52 -8.00 13.31
N VAL A 192 -0.58 -7.92 12.36
CA VAL A 192 0.08 -9.11 11.79
C VAL A 192 0.82 -9.89 12.88
N PHE A 193 1.61 -9.19 13.72
CA PHE A 193 2.31 -9.80 14.85
C PHE A 193 1.36 -10.51 15.82
N ALA A 194 0.23 -9.88 16.17
CA ALA A 194 -0.77 -10.46 17.04
C ALA A 194 -1.37 -11.74 16.43
N TRP A 195 -1.81 -11.66 15.17
CA TRP A 195 -2.37 -12.80 14.46
C TRP A 195 -1.39 -13.98 14.40
N MET A 196 -0.15 -13.75 13.96
CA MET A 196 0.89 -14.78 13.90
C MET A 196 1.22 -15.37 15.27
N THR A 197 1.10 -14.56 16.33
CA THR A 197 1.36 -15.04 17.70
C THR A 197 0.22 -15.91 18.24
N MET A 198 -1.02 -15.55 17.91
CA MET A 198 -2.23 -16.25 18.36
C MET A 198 -2.45 -17.55 17.61
N THR A 199 -2.27 -17.55 16.29
CA THR A 199 -2.50 -18.71 15.42
C THR A 199 -1.30 -19.67 15.35
N GLY A 200 -0.09 -19.13 15.50
CA GLY A 200 1.14 -19.87 15.27
C GLY A 200 1.52 -19.98 13.78
N GLU A 201 0.78 -19.36 12.87
CA GLU A 201 1.01 -19.38 11.43
C GLU A 201 2.02 -18.30 10.99
N GLU A 202 2.50 -18.41 9.75
CA GLU A 202 3.40 -17.42 9.14
C GLU A 202 2.57 -16.22 8.64
N ASN A 203 3.24 -15.09 8.43
CA ASN A 203 2.64 -13.88 7.89
C ASN A 203 1.99 -14.14 6.51
N PRO A 204 0.67 -13.96 6.35
CA PRO A 204 -0.01 -14.23 5.08
C PRO A 204 0.53 -13.39 3.92
N PHE A 205 0.91 -12.13 4.19
CA PHE A 205 1.44 -11.23 3.16
C PHE A 205 2.87 -11.60 2.72
N TYR A 206 3.60 -12.37 3.52
CA TYR A 206 4.89 -12.94 3.16
C TYR A 206 4.73 -14.29 2.44
N GLU A 207 3.94 -15.18 3.01
CA GLU A 207 3.79 -16.57 2.55
C GLU A 207 3.07 -16.63 1.19
N TYR A 208 2.00 -15.84 1.01
CA TYR A 208 1.19 -15.79 -0.22
C TYR A 208 1.51 -14.57 -1.09
N PHE A 209 2.76 -14.11 -1.08
CA PHE A 209 3.16 -12.91 -1.79
C PHE A 209 2.96 -13.01 -3.30
N ASP A 210 3.11 -14.21 -3.90
CA ASP A 210 2.86 -14.43 -5.34
C ASP A 210 1.39 -14.21 -5.70
N GLU A 211 0.45 -14.66 -4.88
CA GLU A 211 -0.99 -14.40 -5.10
C GLU A 211 -1.31 -12.89 -5.02
N ILE A 212 -0.61 -12.19 -4.14
CA ILE A 212 -0.72 -10.72 -4.05
C ILE A 212 -0.19 -10.06 -5.31
N LEU A 213 0.95 -10.53 -5.84
CA LEU A 213 1.51 -10.01 -7.10
C LEU A 213 0.56 -10.22 -8.27
N ASP A 214 -0.10 -11.39 -8.34
CA ASP A 214 -1.11 -11.68 -9.38
C ASP A 214 -2.29 -10.70 -9.29
N ILE A 215 -2.78 -10.42 -8.08
CA ILE A 215 -3.84 -9.41 -7.86
C ILE A 215 -3.36 -8.02 -8.31
N CYS A 216 -2.16 -7.62 -7.87
CA CYS A 216 -1.61 -6.31 -8.20
C CYS A 216 -1.40 -6.16 -9.72
N GLN A 217 -0.93 -7.20 -10.39
CA GLN A 217 -0.79 -7.23 -11.84
C GLN A 217 -2.14 -7.14 -12.55
N GLU A 218 -3.16 -7.85 -12.06
CA GLU A 218 -4.50 -7.85 -12.64
C GLU A 218 -5.14 -6.47 -12.65
N TYR A 219 -4.95 -5.67 -11.59
CA TYR A 219 -5.59 -4.36 -11.39
C TYR A 219 -4.66 -3.17 -11.61
N ASP A 220 -3.36 -3.38 -11.87
CA ASP A 220 -2.31 -2.35 -11.96
C ASP A 220 -2.15 -1.58 -10.63
N VAL A 221 -2.06 -2.33 -9.53
CA VAL A 221 -1.90 -1.79 -8.17
C VAL A 221 -0.44 -1.78 -7.76
N THR A 222 0.04 -0.67 -7.24
CA THR A 222 1.39 -0.54 -6.69
C THR A 222 1.44 -1.03 -5.24
N ILE A 223 2.49 -1.77 -4.89
CA ILE A 223 2.75 -2.20 -3.52
C ILE A 223 3.62 -1.17 -2.80
N SER A 224 3.15 -0.70 -1.63
CA SER A 224 3.94 0.03 -0.66
C SER A 224 4.35 -0.94 0.44
N LEU A 225 5.64 -1.31 0.49
CA LEU A 225 6.15 -2.23 1.50
C LEU A 225 6.26 -1.52 2.85
N GLY A 226 5.37 -1.91 3.78
CA GLY A 226 5.31 -1.35 5.12
C GLY A 226 6.29 -2.03 6.08
N ASP A 227 6.95 -1.26 6.91
CA ASP A 227 7.85 -1.74 7.95
C ASP A 227 7.15 -1.88 9.31
N ALA A 228 6.97 -3.10 9.77
CA ALA A 228 6.37 -3.40 11.06
C ALA A 228 7.28 -2.97 12.22
N CYS A 229 8.59 -3.20 12.06
CA CYS A 229 9.62 -2.92 13.05
C CYS A 229 10.28 -1.53 12.92
N ARG A 230 9.65 -0.56 12.22
CA ARG A 230 10.17 0.81 12.22
C ARG A 230 10.33 1.33 13.65
N PRO A 231 11.43 2.08 13.96
CA PRO A 231 11.71 2.51 15.33
C PRO A 231 10.74 3.61 15.77
N GLY A 232 10.26 3.51 17.01
CA GLY A 232 9.47 4.56 17.66
C GLY A 232 10.33 5.57 18.44
N CYS A 233 11.61 5.25 18.64
CA CYS A 233 12.58 6.12 19.33
C CYS A 233 14.01 5.77 18.85
N LEU A 234 14.98 6.64 19.16
CA LEU A 234 16.37 6.46 18.77
C LEU A 234 16.99 5.14 19.29
N ALA A 235 16.57 4.69 20.48
CA ALA A 235 17.09 3.46 21.08
C ALA A 235 16.72 2.19 20.31
N ASP A 236 15.63 2.22 19.53
CA ASP A 236 15.15 1.12 18.73
C ASP A 236 15.60 1.22 17.25
N GLY A 237 16.31 2.31 16.89
CA GLY A 237 16.82 2.54 15.54
C GLY A 237 17.92 1.54 15.15
N SER A 238 17.76 0.87 14.00
CA SER A 238 18.67 -0.15 13.48
C SER A 238 18.92 -1.32 14.45
N ASP A 239 17.92 -1.64 15.27
CA ASP A 239 17.99 -2.79 16.17
C ASP A 239 17.87 -4.13 15.42
N VAL A 240 18.07 -5.22 16.16
CA VAL A 240 17.99 -6.60 15.59
C VAL A 240 16.64 -6.87 14.95
N CYS A 241 15.56 -6.34 15.51
CA CYS A 241 14.19 -6.55 14.99
C CYS A 241 13.98 -5.85 13.65
N GLN A 242 14.44 -4.60 13.54
CA GLN A 242 14.37 -3.85 12.28
C GLN A 242 15.22 -4.50 11.18
N ILE A 243 16.43 -4.93 11.53
CA ILE A 243 17.34 -5.61 10.58
C ILE A 243 16.76 -6.96 10.15
N GLU A 244 16.20 -7.75 11.08
CA GLU A 244 15.58 -9.05 10.77
C GLU A 244 14.37 -8.91 9.84
N GLU A 245 13.59 -7.82 9.96
CA GLU A 245 12.50 -7.52 9.03
C GLU A 245 13.01 -7.07 7.66
N LEU A 246 14.11 -6.31 7.61
CA LEU A 246 14.65 -5.78 6.36
C LEU A 246 15.07 -6.90 5.38
N VAL A 247 15.56 -8.03 5.86
CA VAL A 247 16.00 -9.14 5.02
C VAL A 247 14.85 -9.74 4.19
N PRO A 248 13.69 -10.14 4.77
CA PRO A 248 12.54 -10.57 3.99
C PRO A 248 11.97 -9.46 3.08
N VAL A 249 11.91 -8.21 3.54
CA VAL A 249 11.46 -7.07 2.72
C VAL A 249 12.33 -6.91 1.48
N SER A 250 13.63 -7.03 1.61
CA SER A 250 14.55 -6.99 0.47
C SER A 250 14.22 -8.08 -0.57
N TYR A 251 13.89 -9.29 -0.12
CA TYR A 251 13.48 -10.38 -1.00
C TYR A 251 12.13 -10.13 -1.69
N THR A 252 11.10 -9.68 -0.95
CA THR A 252 9.78 -9.35 -1.52
C THR A 252 9.88 -8.18 -2.49
N HIS A 253 10.71 -7.18 -2.20
CA HIS A 253 10.98 -6.06 -3.11
C HIS A 253 11.52 -6.54 -4.46
N LEU A 254 12.51 -7.43 -4.48
CA LEU A 254 13.06 -7.98 -5.72
C LEU A 254 12.04 -8.82 -6.52
N ARG A 255 11.08 -9.46 -5.85
CA ARG A 255 10.02 -10.24 -6.52
C ARG A 255 8.94 -9.35 -7.12
N ALA A 256 8.73 -8.15 -6.58
CA ALA A 256 7.73 -7.17 -7.07
C ALA A 256 8.18 -6.42 -8.33
N HIS A 257 9.43 -6.55 -8.73
CA HIS A 257 10.04 -6.01 -9.94
C HIS A 257 10.40 -7.13 -10.92
#